data_a44ceb7c88d129c79906d092f7a37233
#
_entry.id   a44ceb7c88d129c79906d092f7a37233
#
_cell.length_a   1.000
_cell.length_b   1.000
_cell.length_c   1.000
_cell.angle_alpha   90.00
_cell.angle_beta   90.00
_cell.angle_gamma   90.00
#
_symmetry.space_group_name_H-M   'P 1'
#
loop_
_entity.id
_entity.type
_entity.pdbx_description
1 polymer ?
#
loop_
_entity_poly.entity_id
_entity_poly.type
_entity_poly.pdbx_seq_one_letter_code
_entity_poly.pdbx_strand_id
1 'polypeptide(L)'
;STTAQRKDLSDPQVIHDFAQQMGDETRLNYLYVLTVADINATNPSLWNSWRASLLRQLYTETKRALRRGLENPLDREEQIRQTQTAAIDILVRNGNDQDEAEQLWSQLGDDYFLRHTANDVAWHTEAILQHPADAVPLVLIKETTQREFEGATQIFIYAPDQHDFFAVTVAAMDQLNLSIHDARIITSSSQFTLDTYIVLDADGGSIGDNPARILEIRQGLVDALKNPDDYPAIIQRRVPRQLKHFAFSPQVSIHNDAQRPVSVLEIT
;
A
#
# COMPACT_ATOMS: atom_id res chain seq x y z
N SER A 1 2.79 -15.93 -10.21
CA SER A 1 2.07 -15.51 -8.98
C SER A 1 3.02 -15.04 -7.89
N THR A 2 4.16 -15.68 -7.69
CA THR A 2 5.12 -15.35 -6.62
C THR A 2 5.61 -13.90 -6.65
N THR A 3 5.98 -13.38 -7.82
CA THR A 3 6.43 -11.98 -7.97
C THR A 3 5.33 -11.00 -7.57
N ALA A 4 4.10 -11.21 -8.04
CA ALA A 4 2.97 -10.31 -7.74
C ALA A 4 2.58 -10.30 -6.25
N GLN A 5 2.86 -11.37 -5.51
CA GLN A 5 2.44 -11.53 -4.12
C GLN A 5 3.55 -11.24 -3.10
N ARG A 6 4.82 -11.26 -3.51
CA ARG A 6 5.97 -11.18 -2.60
C ARG A 6 6.91 -10.01 -2.88
N LYS A 7 6.73 -9.32 -4.01
CA LYS A 7 7.60 -8.21 -4.42
C LYS A 7 6.80 -6.92 -4.41
N ASP A 8 7.47 -5.83 -4.06
CA ASP A 8 6.89 -4.49 -4.17
C ASP A 8 6.77 -4.09 -5.65
N LEU A 9 5.55 -4.10 -6.18
CA LEU A 9 5.28 -3.76 -7.57
C LEU A 9 5.36 -2.25 -7.86
N SER A 10 5.50 -1.42 -6.83
CA SER A 10 5.78 0.01 -6.98
C SER A 10 7.28 0.29 -7.18
N ASP A 11 8.17 -0.68 -6.94
CA ASP A 11 9.59 -0.57 -7.25
C ASP A 11 9.82 -0.77 -8.75
N PRO A 12 10.26 0.27 -9.50
CA PRO A 12 10.55 0.17 -10.94
C PRO A 12 11.57 -0.93 -11.26
N GLN A 13 12.51 -1.23 -10.33
CA GLN A 13 13.52 -2.27 -10.54
C GLN A 13 12.89 -3.65 -10.57
N VAL A 14 11.92 -3.92 -9.70
CA VAL A 14 11.17 -5.19 -9.68
C VAL A 14 10.45 -5.41 -11.00
N ILE A 15 9.82 -4.37 -11.55
CA ILE A 15 9.15 -4.43 -12.85
C ILE A 15 10.15 -4.61 -13.98
N HIS A 16 11.27 -3.90 -13.94
CA HIS A 16 12.33 -4.00 -14.93
C HIS A 16 12.93 -5.43 -14.99
N ASP A 17 13.30 -5.98 -13.83
CA ASP A 17 13.86 -7.34 -13.73
C ASP A 17 12.87 -8.39 -14.24
N PHE A 18 11.59 -8.22 -13.88
CA PHE A 18 10.55 -9.11 -14.35
C PHE A 18 10.32 -8.98 -15.86
N ALA A 19 10.36 -7.77 -16.42
CA ALA A 19 10.24 -7.52 -17.85
C ALA A 19 11.43 -8.13 -18.61
N GLN A 20 12.66 -8.03 -18.09
CA GLN A 20 13.83 -8.72 -18.66
C GLN A 20 13.64 -10.24 -18.69
N GLN A 21 13.11 -10.84 -17.61
CA GLN A 21 12.80 -12.27 -17.58
C GLN A 21 11.77 -12.68 -18.63
N MET A 22 10.77 -11.83 -18.86
CA MET A 22 9.72 -12.09 -19.86
C MET A 22 10.26 -11.97 -21.28
N GLY A 23 11.08 -10.98 -21.56
CA GLY A 23 11.70 -10.74 -22.86
C GLY A 23 10.76 -10.11 -23.88
N ASP A 24 9.51 -10.56 -23.98
CA ASP A 24 8.52 -10.04 -24.93
C ASP A 24 7.08 -10.07 -24.41
N GLU A 25 6.19 -9.27 -25.06
CA GLU A 25 4.77 -9.18 -24.70
C GLU A 25 4.01 -10.49 -24.91
N THR A 26 4.41 -11.32 -25.86
CA THR A 26 3.70 -12.56 -26.17
C THR A 26 3.85 -13.55 -25.03
N ARG A 27 5.07 -13.72 -24.52
CA ARG A 27 5.33 -14.55 -23.33
C ARG A 27 4.62 -14.02 -22.10
N LEU A 28 4.62 -12.70 -21.90
CA LEU A 28 3.90 -12.06 -20.81
C LEU A 28 2.38 -12.35 -20.87
N ASN A 29 1.79 -12.21 -22.07
CA ASN A 29 0.36 -12.50 -22.29
C ASN A 29 0.01 -13.95 -21.96
N TYR A 30 0.81 -14.91 -22.45
CA TYR A 30 0.61 -16.33 -22.15
C TYR A 30 0.76 -16.62 -20.67
N LEU A 31 1.79 -16.08 -20.02
CA LEU A 31 2.00 -16.27 -18.59
C LEU A 31 0.82 -15.75 -17.78
N TYR A 32 0.32 -14.56 -18.11
CA TYR A 32 -0.83 -13.97 -17.43
C TYR A 32 -2.07 -14.86 -17.54
N VAL A 33 -2.45 -15.25 -18.77
CA VAL A 33 -3.63 -16.08 -19.01
C VAL A 33 -3.51 -17.44 -18.32
N LEU A 34 -2.34 -18.11 -18.43
CA LEU A 34 -2.10 -19.39 -17.78
C LEU A 34 -2.15 -19.28 -16.25
N THR A 35 -1.59 -18.21 -15.67
CA THR A 35 -1.63 -18.02 -14.22
C THR A 35 -3.07 -17.83 -13.73
N VAL A 36 -3.86 -17.02 -14.43
CA VAL A 36 -5.29 -16.83 -14.10
C VAL A 36 -6.06 -18.14 -14.21
N ALA A 37 -5.85 -18.88 -15.29
CA ALA A 37 -6.52 -20.17 -15.53
C ALA A 37 -6.12 -21.21 -14.48
N ASP A 38 -4.83 -21.31 -14.13
CA ASP A 38 -4.32 -22.24 -13.12
C ASP A 38 -4.92 -21.98 -11.74
N ILE A 39 -4.93 -20.71 -11.30
CA ILE A 39 -5.52 -20.35 -9.99
C ILE A 39 -7.00 -20.69 -9.95
N ASN A 40 -7.76 -20.35 -11.00
CA ASN A 40 -9.20 -20.63 -11.05
C ASN A 40 -9.50 -22.12 -11.12
N ALA A 41 -8.66 -22.92 -11.78
CA ALA A 41 -8.85 -24.35 -11.90
C ALA A 41 -8.44 -25.12 -10.64
N THR A 42 -7.38 -24.66 -9.95
CA THR A 42 -6.80 -25.35 -8.79
C THR A 42 -7.57 -25.04 -7.51
N ASN A 43 -7.87 -23.77 -7.27
CA ASN A 43 -8.62 -23.35 -6.10
C ASN A 43 -9.35 -22.02 -6.35
N PRO A 44 -10.62 -22.07 -6.82
CA PRO A 44 -11.40 -20.87 -7.10
C PRO A 44 -11.56 -19.93 -5.90
N SER A 45 -11.53 -20.44 -4.67
CA SER A 45 -11.64 -19.62 -3.45
C SER A 45 -10.41 -18.76 -3.20
N LEU A 46 -9.28 -19.07 -3.83
CA LEU A 46 -8.07 -18.23 -3.80
C LEU A 46 -8.15 -17.06 -4.77
N TRP A 47 -9.08 -17.07 -5.72
CA TRP A 47 -9.28 -15.99 -6.67
C TRP A 47 -10.23 -14.95 -6.09
N ASN A 48 -9.68 -13.85 -5.63
CA ASN A 48 -10.45 -12.68 -5.19
C ASN A 48 -10.04 -11.45 -6.01
N SER A 49 -10.81 -10.37 -5.86
CA SER A 49 -10.56 -9.11 -6.58
C SER A 49 -9.15 -8.58 -6.34
N TRP A 50 -8.63 -8.72 -5.13
CA TRP A 50 -7.29 -8.31 -4.75
C TRP A 50 -6.18 -9.05 -5.53
N ARG A 51 -6.23 -10.39 -5.57
CA ARG A 51 -5.25 -11.18 -6.34
C ARG A 51 -5.32 -10.91 -7.83
N ALA A 52 -6.55 -10.72 -8.33
CA ALA A 52 -6.76 -10.32 -9.71
C ALA A 52 -6.10 -8.97 -10.00
N SER A 53 -6.21 -7.99 -9.08
CA SER A 53 -5.63 -6.67 -9.24
C SER A 53 -4.10 -6.69 -9.20
N LEU A 54 -3.48 -7.42 -8.26
CA LEU A 54 -2.02 -7.58 -8.20
C LEU A 54 -1.43 -8.19 -9.48
N LEU A 55 -2.06 -9.24 -9.99
CA LEU A 55 -1.63 -9.85 -11.25
C LEU A 55 -1.82 -8.91 -12.44
N ARG A 56 -2.90 -8.14 -12.45
CA ARG A 56 -3.17 -7.14 -13.49
C ARG A 56 -2.15 -6.00 -13.43
N GLN A 57 -1.80 -5.53 -12.22
CA GLN A 57 -0.77 -4.52 -12.01
C GLN A 57 0.57 -4.99 -12.56
N LEU A 58 1.06 -6.14 -12.11
CA LEU A 58 2.31 -6.71 -12.63
C LEU A 58 2.29 -6.84 -14.15
N TYR A 59 1.21 -7.34 -14.73
CA TYR A 59 1.05 -7.48 -16.18
C TYR A 59 1.11 -6.11 -16.88
N THR A 60 0.36 -5.12 -16.39
CA THR A 60 0.27 -3.80 -17.03
C THR A 60 1.59 -3.04 -16.97
N GLU A 61 2.24 -3.02 -15.81
CA GLU A 61 3.52 -2.33 -15.66
C GLU A 61 4.64 -3.03 -16.44
N THR A 62 4.68 -4.35 -16.42
CA THR A 62 5.64 -5.12 -17.24
C THR A 62 5.43 -4.88 -18.73
N LYS A 63 4.17 -4.87 -19.19
CA LYS A 63 3.84 -4.58 -20.59
C LYS A 63 4.27 -3.17 -21.00
N ARG A 64 4.08 -2.19 -20.10
CA ARG A 64 4.53 -0.81 -20.31
C ARG A 64 6.06 -0.76 -20.40
N ALA A 65 6.79 -1.46 -19.53
CA ALA A 65 8.24 -1.55 -19.55
C ALA A 65 8.77 -2.18 -20.85
N LEU A 66 8.17 -3.29 -21.30
CA LEU A 66 8.53 -3.95 -22.56
C LEU A 66 8.30 -3.04 -23.77
N ARG A 67 7.21 -2.27 -23.80
CA ARG A 67 6.92 -1.33 -24.90
C ARG A 67 7.85 -0.14 -24.95
N ARG A 68 8.32 0.33 -23.80
CA ARG A 68 9.27 1.44 -23.70
C ARG A 68 10.67 1.04 -24.17
N GLY A 69 10.99 -0.24 -24.10
CA GLY A 69 12.33 -0.79 -24.28
C GLY A 69 13.08 -0.94 -22.96
N LEU A 70 13.69 -2.10 -22.76
CA LEU A 70 14.42 -2.44 -21.54
C LEU A 70 15.74 -1.66 -21.39
N GLU A 71 16.18 -0.99 -22.44
CA GLU A 71 17.40 -0.17 -22.45
C GLU A 71 17.17 1.23 -21.82
N ASN A 72 15.92 1.63 -21.59
CA ASN A 72 15.55 2.91 -21.00
C ASN A 72 14.74 2.67 -19.73
N PRO A 73 15.36 2.37 -18.57
CA PRO A 73 14.67 2.34 -17.31
C PRO A 73 14.07 3.71 -17.04
N LEU A 74 12.89 3.75 -16.41
CA LEU A 74 12.35 5.01 -15.89
C LEU A 74 13.38 5.61 -14.94
N ASP A 75 13.83 6.82 -15.27
CA ASP A 75 14.59 7.61 -14.32
C ASP A 75 13.69 7.85 -13.11
N ARG A 76 14.13 7.41 -11.95
CA ARG A 76 13.44 7.55 -10.67
C ARG A 76 13.05 9.00 -10.40
N GLU A 77 13.96 9.93 -10.68
CA GLU A 77 13.73 11.36 -10.54
C GLU A 77 12.65 11.87 -11.49
N GLU A 78 12.60 11.35 -12.72
CA GLU A 78 11.57 11.73 -13.68
C GLU A 78 10.19 11.23 -13.24
N GLN A 79 10.10 10.03 -12.69
CA GLN A 79 8.82 9.50 -12.15
C GLN A 79 8.32 10.33 -10.97
N ILE A 80 9.20 10.72 -10.06
CA ILE A 80 8.87 11.61 -8.94
C ILE A 80 8.34 12.95 -9.46
N ARG A 81 9.05 13.60 -10.38
CA ARG A 81 8.63 14.88 -10.98
C ARG A 81 7.27 14.77 -11.66
N GLN A 82 7.04 13.71 -12.42
CA GLN A 82 5.76 13.47 -13.08
C GLN A 82 4.61 13.31 -12.08
N THR A 83 4.83 12.55 -10.99
CA THR A 83 3.84 12.37 -9.92
C THR A 83 3.54 13.70 -9.24
N GLN A 84 4.58 14.45 -8.87
CA GLN A 84 4.45 15.76 -8.22
C GLN A 84 3.73 16.77 -9.12
N THR A 85 4.13 16.92 -10.37
CA THR A 85 3.50 17.84 -11.32
C THR A 85 2.01 17.52 -11.50
N ALA A 86 1.68 16.25 -11.73
CA ALA A 86 0.29 15.83 -11.89
C ALA A 86 -0.53 16.03 -10.61
N ALA A 87 0.06 15.84 -9.42
CA ALA A 87 -0.61 16.09 -8.14
C ALA A 87 -0.86 17.59 -7.90
N ILE A 88 0.11 18.47 -8.23
CA ILE A 88 -0.06 19.92 -8.17
C ILE A 88 -1.20 20.38 -9.09
N ASP A 89 -1.28 19.87 -10.32
CA ASP A 89 -2.35 20.18 -11.24
C ASP A 89 -3.75 19.84 -10.68
N ILE A 90 -3.84 18.77 -9.88
CA ILE A 90 -5.08 18.40 -9.19
C ILE A 90 -5.37 19.35 -8.04
N LEU A 91 -4.38 19.62 -7.18
CA LEU A 91 -4.50 20.48 -6.01
C LEU A 91 -4.92 21.90 -6.39
N VAL A 92 -4.26 22.50 -7.37
CA VAL A 92 -4.56 23.84 -7.86
C VAL A 92 -5.99 23.92 -8.45
N ARG A 93 -6.40 22.90 -9.20
CA ARG A 93 -7.79 22.81 -9.71
C ARG A 93 -8.83 22.73 -8.59
N ASN A 94 -8.47 22.12 -7.45
CA ASN A 94 -9.32 22.02 -6.26
C ASN A 94 -9.26 23.29 -5.39
N GLY A 95 -8.44 24.29 -5.76
CA GLY A 95 -8.32 25.57 -5.05
C GLY A 95 -7.28 25.55 -3.90
N ASN A 96 -6.43 24.54 -3.83
CA ASN A 96 -5.34 24.50 -2.85
C ASN A 96 -4.13 25.29 -3.32
N ASP A 97 -3.35 25.83 -2.38
CA ASP A 97 -2.15 26.59 -2.65
C ASP A 97 -0.97 25.65 -2.99
N GLN A 98 -0.24 25.98 -4.07
CA GLN A 98 0.89 25.19 -4.52
C GLN A 98 2.06 25.27 -3.54
N ASP A 99 2.37 26.46 -3.02
CA ASP A 99 3.52 26.67 -2.15
C ASP A 99 3.35 25.90 -0.82
N GLU A 100 2.11 25.85 -0.28
CA GLU A 100 1.80 25.06 0.90
C GLU A 100 1.98 23.56 0.65
N ALA A 101 1.55 23.06 -0.51
CA ALA A 101 1.74 21.68 -0.90
C ALA A 101 3.23 21.31 -1.05
N GLU A 102 4.03 22.16 -1.73
CA GLU A 102 5.46 21.96 -1.90
C GLU A 102 6.21 22.05 -0.57
N GLN A 103 5.77 22.92 0.34
CA GLN A 103 6.33 22.99 1.69
C GLN A 103 6.09 21.70 2.47
N LEU A 104 4.89 21.12 2.41
CA LEU A 104 4.60 19.82 3.00
C LEU A 104 5.50 18.73 2.38
N TRP A 105 5.61 18.71 1.05
CA TRP A 105 6.38 17.70 0.32
C TRP A 105 7.88 17.79 0.55
N SER A 106 8.41 18.96 0.88
CA SER A 106 9.83 19.11 1.24
C SER A 106 10.27 18.28 2.45
N GLN A 107 9.30 17.83 3.25
CA GLN A 107 9.51 16.99 4.42
C GLN A 107 9.38 15.48 4.12
N LEU A 108 8.99 15.12 2.88
CA LEU A 108 8.75 13.74 2.47
C LEU A 108 9.90 13.20 1.62
N GLY A 109 10.18 11.92 1.79
CA GLY A 109 11.18 11.23 0.96
C GLY A 109 10.64 10.84 -0.42
N ASP A 110 11.56 10.54 -1.32
CA ASP A 110 11.29 10.06 -2.69
C ASP A 110 10.29 8.90 -2.75
N ASP A 111 10.40 7.98 -1.79
CA ASP A 111 9.59 6.76 -1.74
C ASP A 111 8.09 7.07 -1.63
N TYR A 112 7.71 8.20 -1.05
CA TYR A 112 6.33 8.63 -1.00
C TYR A 112 5.74 8.82 -2.42
N PHE A 113 6.46 9.54 -3.28
CA PHE A 113 6.00 9.84 -4.64
C PHE A 113 6.11 8.65 -5.60
N LEU A 114 7.03 7.71 -5.32
CA LEU A 114 7.17 6.48 -6.09
C LEU A 114 6.08 5.45 -5.79
N ARG A 115 5.58 5.44 -4.55
CA ARG A 115 4.60 4.44 -4.07
C ARG A 115 3.16 4.90 -4.16
N HIS A 116 2.92 6.18 -4.44
CA HIS A 116 1.57 6.75 -4.54
C HIS A 116 1.31 7.33 -5.92
N THR A 117 0.06 7.26 -6.36
CA THR A 117 -0.34 7.96 -7.59
C THR A 117 -0.52 9.44 -7.34
N ALA A 118 -0.50 10.25 -8.41
CA ALA A 118 -0.77 11.68 -8.31
C ALA A 118 -2.13 11.99 -7.64
N ASN A 119 -3.15 11.16 -7.89
CA ASN A 119 -4.46 11.29 -7.23
C ASN A 119 -4.38 11.02 -5.73
N ASP A 120 -3.58 10.03 -5.30
CA ASP A 120 -3.41 9.75 -3.88
C ASP A 120 -2.62 10.86 -3.21
N VAL A 121 -1.51 11.30 -3.82
CA VAL A 121 -0.69 12.41 -3.31
C VAL A 121 -1.54 13.67 -3.15
N ALA A 122 -2.34 14.04 -4.16
CA ALA A 122 -3.23 15.19 -4.07
C ALA A 122 -4.29 15.03 -2.96
N TRP A 123 -4.92 13.86 -2.86
CA TRP A 123 -5.93 13.58 -1.84
C TRP A 123 -5.36 13.63 -0.41
N HIS A 124 -4.18 13.06 -0.18
CA HIS A 124 -3.50 13.13 1.11
C HIS A 124 -3.12 14.57 1.46
N THR A 125 -2.50 15.27 0.50
CA THR A 125 -2.04 16.66 0.69
C THR A 125 -3.20 17.59 1.00
N GLU A 126 -4.26 17.56 0.21
CA GLU A 126 -5.47 18.38 0.43
C GLU A 126 -6.05 18.16 1.83
N ALA A 127 -6.17 16.90 2.24
CA ALA A 127 -6.72 16.57 3.54
C ALA A 127 -5.80 17.01 4.70
N ILE A 128 -4.47 16.91 4.55
CA ILE A 128 -3.52 17.37 5.56
C ILE A 128 -3.57 18.88 5.70
N LEU A 129 -3.57 19.63 4.58
CA LEU A 129 -3.59 21.10 4.59
C LEU A 129 -4.89 21.65 5.20
N GLN A 130 -6.01 20.95 5.02
CA GLN A 130 -7.31 21.34 5.58
C GLN A 130 -7.52 20.85 7.00
N HIS A 131 -6.62 19.99 7.52
CA HIS A 131 -6.79 19.40 8.85
C HIS A 131 -6.19 20.30 9.93
N PRO A 132 -6.94 20.61 11.00
CA PRO A 132 -6.38 21.35 12.14
C PRO A 132 -5.19 20.61 12.75
N ALA A 133 -4.08 21.31 12.97
CA ALA A 133 -2.83 20.72 13.45
C ALA A 133 -2.96 19.98 14.81
N ASP A 134 -3.95 20.35 15.62
CA ASP A 134 -4.26 19.77 16.93
C ASP A 134 -5.26 18.60 16.87
N ALA A 135 -5.85 18.35 15.69
CA ALA A 135 -6.91 17.33 15.53
C ALA A 135 -6.39 15.96 15.08
N VAL A 136 -5.11 15.66 15.27
CA VAL A 136 -4.51 14.37 14.93
C VAL A 136 -4.93 13.24 15.87
N PRO A 137 -5.02 11.97 15.43
CA PRO A 137 -4.71 11.47 14.08
C PRO A 137 -5.78 11.81 13.04
N LEU A 138 -5.36 12.11 11.82
CA LEU A 138 -6.23 12.17 10.63
C LEU A 138 -6.34 10.76 10.03
N VAL A 139 -7.56 10.27 9.87
CA VAL A 139 -7.84 8.97 9.24
C VAL A 139 -8.78 9.19 8.06
N LEU A 140 -8.29 8.89 6.87
CA LEU A 140 -9.05 8.96 5.62
C LEU A 140 -9.34 7.56 5.11
N ILE A 141 -10.53 7.35 4.57
CA ILE A 141 -10.97 6.07 4.03
C ILE A 141 -11.64 6.33 2.69
N LYS A 142 -11.21 5.63 1.65
CA LYS A 142 -11.85 5.65 0.33
C LYS A 142 -11.77 4.28 -0.33
N GLU A 143 -12.67 4.00 -1.24
CA GLU A 143 -12.47 2.92 -2.18
C GLU A 143 -11.32 3.23 -3.12
N THR A 144 -10.56 2.21 -3.48
CA THR A 144 -9.50 2.37 -4.47
C THR A 144 -10.14 2.54 -5.85
N THR A 145 -9.95 3.69 -6.45
CA THR A 145 -10.36 3.96 -7.84
C THR A 145 -9.34 3.47 -8.86
N GLN A 146 -8.19 3.01 -8.38
CA GLN A 146 -7.14 2.47 -9.23
C GLN A 146 -7.55 1.08 -9.71
N ARG A 147 -7.49 0.86 -11.03
CA ARG A 147 -7.75 -0.45 -11.64
C ARG A 147 -6.88 -1.57 -11.05
N GLU A 148 -5.78 -1.19 -10.43
CA GLU A 148 -4.80 -2.07 -9.82
C GLU A 148 -5.27 -2.62 -8.48
N PHE A 149 -6.12 -1.87 -7.77
CA PHE A 149 -6.66 -2.22 -6.46
C PHE A 149 -8.19 -2.27 -6.46
N GLU A 150 -8.78 -2.53 -7.63
CA GLU A 150 -10.24 -2.61 -7.77
C GLU A 150 -10.83 -3.64 -6.80
N GLY A 151 -11.77 -3.20 -5.98
CA GLY A 151 -12.41 -4.02 -4.96
C GLY A 151 -11.70 -4.07 -3.61
N ALA A 152 -10.76 -3.14 -3.34
CA ALA A 152 -10.17 -2.94 -2.02
C ALA A 152 -10.46 -1.52 -1.50
N THR A 153 -10.25 -1.32 -0.21
CA THR A 153 -10.38 -0.02 0.45
C THR A 153 -9.01 0.50 0.86
N GLN A 154 -8.76 1.78 0.61
CA GLN A 154 -7.55 2.47 1.05
C GLN A 154 -7.84 3.22 2.34
N ILE A 155 -7.00 3.00 3.36
CA ILE A 155 -6.99 3.76 4.60
C ILE A 155 -5.66 4.53 4.65
N PHE A 156 -5.75 5.85 4.78
CA PHE A 156 -4.59 6.72 4.98
C PHE A 156 -4.62 7.28 6.39
N ILE A 157 -3.48 7.26 7.07
CA ILE A 157 -3.32 7.77 8.43
C ILE A 157 -2.18 8.79 8.46
N TYR A 158 -2.48 9.99 8.97
CA TYR A 158 -1.50 11.03 9.23
C TYR A 158 -1.52 11.38 10.72
N ALA A 159 -0.40 11.19 11.39
CA ALA A 159 -0.27 11.42 12.84
C ALA A 159 1.21 11.66 13.21
N PRO A 160 1.49 12.25 14.41
CA PRO A 160 2.84 12.21 14.96
C PRO A 160 3.34 10.77 15.09
N ASP A 161 4.59 10.53 14.68
CA ASP A 161 5.21 9.22 14.83
C ASP A 161 5.45 8.92 16.30
N GLN A 162 5.02 7.74 16.76
CA GLN A 162 5.10 7.30 18.13
C GLN A 162 5.62 5.88 18.19
N HIS A 163 6.20 5.53 19.34
CA HIS A 163 6.60 4.14 19.60
C HIS A 163 5.38 3.20 19.44
N ASP A 164 5.60 2.08 18.79
CA ASP A 164 4.58 1.04 18.51
C ASP A 164 3.40 1.47 17.62
N PHE A 165 3.47 2.64 16.96
CA PHE A 165 2.39 3.17 16.12
C PHE A 165 1.88 2.14 15.12
N PHE A 166 2.79 1.49 14.38
CA PHE A 166 2.43 0.45 13.42
C PHE A 166 1.75 -0.75 14.08
N ALA A 167 2.27 -1.20 15.23
CA ALA A 167 1.71 -2.35 15.95
C ALA A 167 0.29 -2.06 16.46
N VAL A 168 0.06 -0.87 17.00
CA VAL A 168 -1.25 -0.40 17.46
C VAL A 168 -2.23 -0.31 16.28
N THR A 169 -1.80 0.26 15.16
CA THR A 169 -2.61 0.38 13.94
C THR A 169 -3.06 -0.98 13.42
N VAL A 170 -2.12 -1.92 13.30
CA VAL A 170 -2.42 -3.29 12.82
C VAL A 170 -3.34 -4.03 13.79
N ALA A 171 -3.11 -3.90 15.11
CA ALA A 171 -3.97 -4.50 16.12
C ALA A 171 -5.41 -3.93 16.07
N ALA A 172 -5.55 -2.62 15.88
CA ALA A 172 -6.86 -1.98 15.73
C ALA A 172 -7.58 -2.47 14.45
N MET A 173 -6.86 -2.58 13.33
CA MET A 173 -7.43 -3.13 12.10
C MET A 173 -7.88 -4.58 12.25
N ASP A 174 -7.10 -5.41 12.95
CA ASP A 174 -7.49 -6.81 13.25
C ASP A 174 -8.77 -6.88 14.10
N GLN A 175 -8.91 -6.00 15.11
CA GLN A 175 -10.14 -5.92 15.92
C GLN A 175 -11.36 -5.50 15.11
N LEU A 176 -11.15 -4.61 14.13
CA LEU A 176 -12.17 -4.18 13.19
C LEU A 176 -12.45 -5.24 12.11
N ASN A 177 -11.82 -6.42 12.19
CA ASN A 177 -11.89 -7.51 11.23
C ASN A 177 -11.48 -7.09 9.80
N LEU A 178 -10.52 -6.19 9.67
CA LEU A 178 -9.94 -5.81 8.40
C LEU A 178 -8.76 -6.72 8.06
N SER A 179 -8.67 -7.14 6.81
CA SER A 179 -7.54 -7.90 6.28
C SER A 179 -6.59 -6.95 5.56
N ILE A 180 -5.37 -6.77 6.07
CA ILE A 180 -4.35 -5.91 5.46
C ILE A 180 -3.67 -6.68 4.34
N HIS A 181 -3.64 -6.10 3.14
CA HIS A 181 -3.02 -6.68 1.96
C HIS A 181 -1.79 -5.94 1.47
N ASP A 182 -1.72 -4.65 1.73
CA ASP A 182 -0.54 -3.82 1.46
C ASP A 182 -0.43 -2.74 2.54
N ALA A 183 0.79 -2.37 2.89
CA ALA A 183 1.07 -1.29 3.82
C ALA A 183 2.29 -0.49 3.35
N ARG A 184 2.12 0.81 3.24
CA ARG A 184 3.16 1.76 2.87
C ARG A 184 3.38 2.68 4.06
N ILE A 185 4.46 2.45 4.78
CA ILE A 185 4.80 3.14 6.01
C ILE A 185 5.85 4.18 5.69
N ILE A 186 5.54 5.45 5.89
CA ILE A 186 6.41 6.56 5.54
C ILE A 186 6.43 7.56 6.69
N THR A 187 7.62 7.85 7.20
CA THR A 187 7.82 8.87 8.22
C THR A 187 8.49 10.10 7.59
N SER A 188 7.89 11.27 7.81
CA SER A 188 8.44 12.56 7.36
C SER A 188 9.62 13.00 8.20
N SER A 189 10.41 13.95 7.71
CA SER A 189 11.50 14.56 8.47
C SER A 189 11.01 15.32 9.72
N SER A 190 9.75 15.73 9.74
CA SER A 190 9.09 16.35 10.90
C SER A 190 8.50 15.34 11.90
N GLN A 191 8.82 14.06 11.79
CA GLN A 191 8.35 13.00 12.68
C GLN A 191 6.83 12.82 12.65
N PHE A 192 6.23 12.94 11.47
CA PHE A 192 4.86 12.54 11.21
C PHE A 192 4.86 11.30 10.33
N THR A 193 3.98 10.35 10.62
CA THR A 193 3.74 9.20 9.75
C THR A 193 2.65 9.51 8.73
N LEU A 194 2.87 9.02 7.50
CA LEU A 194 1.94 9.08 6.36
C LEU A 194 1.71 7.66 5.89
N ASP A 195 0.96 6.89 6.65
CA ASP A 195 0.79 5.47 6.43
C ASP A 195 -0.42 5.19 5.56
N THR A 196 -0.24 4.36 4.56
CA THR A 196 -1.32 3.93 3.66
C THR A 196 -1.48 2.43 3.75
N TYR A 197 -2.68 1.98 4.07
CA TYR A 197 -3.05 0.57 4.13
C TYR A 197 -4.09 0.25 3.06
N ILE A 198 -3.90 -0.85 2.37
CA ILE A 198 -4.90 -1.43 1.48
C ILE A 198 -5.53 -2.60 2.19
N VAL A 199 -6.83 -2.52 2.43
CA VAL A 199 -7.56 -3.49 3.24
C VAL A 199 -8.77 -4.05 2.52
N LEU A 200 -9.18 -5.25 2.94
CA LEU A 200 -10.46 -5.86 2.63
C LEU A 200 -11.26 -6.02 3.91
N ASP A 201 -12.58 -5.95 3.81
CA ASP A 201 -13.48 -6.25 4.93
C ASP A 201 -13.54 -7.77 5.21
N ALA A 202 -14.22 -8.15 6.25
CA ALA A 202 -14.33 -9.53 6.75
C ALA A 202 -14.82 -10.54 5.70
N ASP A 203 -15.62 -10.10 4.73
CA ASP A 203 -16.12 -10.93 3.61
C ASP A 203 -15.12 -11.04 2.43
N GLY A 204 -13.97 -10.39 2.52
CA GLY A 204 -12.94 -10.38 1.48
C GLY A 204 -13.23 -9.40 0.33
N GLY A 205 -14.21 -8.51 0.48
CA GLY A 205 -14.53 -7.42 -0.44
C GLY A 205 -14.03 -6.05 0.04
N SER A 206 -14.36 -4.99 -0.73
CA SER A 206 -14.16 -3.62 -0.26
C SER A 206 -15.17 -3.29 0.84
N ILE A 207 -14.85 -2.29 1.67
CA ILE A 207 -15.79 -1.75 2.67
C ILE A 207 -17.01 -1.11 1.98
N GLY A 208 -16.85 -0.73 0.72
CA GLY A 208 -17.89 -0.11 -0.08
C GLY A 208 -18.31 1.27 0.43
N ASP A 209 -19.42 1.75 -0.11
CA ASP A 209 -20.03 3.02 0.27
C ASP A 209 -20.93 2.89 1.50
N ASN A 210 -20.56 2.05 2.49
CA ASN A 210 -21.31 1.91 3.73
C ASN A 210 -20.88 2.97 4.76
N PRO A 211 -21.63 4.09 4.93
CA PRO A 211 -21.20 5.19 5.79
C PRO A 211 -21.06 4.79 7.26
N ALA A 212 -21.88 3.85 7.74
CA ALA A 212 -21.83 3.37 9.12
C ALA A 212 -20.54 2.57 9.36
N ARG A 213 -20.16 1.71 8.42
CA ARG A 213 -18.93 0.91 8.52
C ARG A 213 -17.68 1.80 8.40
N ILE A 214 -17.68 2.76 7.48
CA ILE A 214 -16.61 3.74 7.34
C ILE A 214 -16.42 4.54 8.64
N LEU A 215 -17.53 5.00 9.25
CA LEU A 215 -17.48 5.73 10.52
C LEU A 215 -16.95 4.87 11.66
N GLU A 216 -17.41 3.62 11.78
CA GLU A 216 -16.94 2.65 12.77
C GLU A 216 -15.42 2.45 12.68
N ILE A 217 -14.90 2.19 11.45
CA ILE A 217 -13.48 1.98 11.23
C ILE A 217 -12.69 3.24 11.56
N ARG A 218 -13.15 4.41 11.11
CA ARG A 218 -12.48 5.68 11.40
C ARG A 218 -12.39 5.94 12.89
N GLN A 219 -13.50 5.81 13.61
CA GLN A 219 -13.53 6.03 15.07
C GLN A 219 -12.65 5.01 15.79
N GLY A 220 -12.75 3.73 15.46
CA GLY A 220 -11.93 2.69 16.08
C GLY A 220 -10.43 2.95 15.90
N LEU A 221 -9.99 3.36 14.70
CA LEU A 221 -8.59 3.72 14.48
C LEU A 221 -8.17 4.98 15.22
N VAL A 222 -9.00 6.03 15.21
CA VAL A 222 -8.71 7.27 15.95
C VAL A 222 -8.61 7.01 17.45
N ASP A 223 -9.52 6.22 18.02
CA ASP A 223 -9.53 5.90 19.45
C ASP A 223 -8.31 5.06 19.83
N ALA A 224 -7.94 4.08 18.98
CA ALA A 224 -6.75 3.26 19.19
C ALA A 224 -5.47 4.11 19.21
N LEU A 225 -5.33 5.00 18.24
CA LEU A 225 -4.12 5.81 18.07
C LEU A 225 -4.01 6.94 19.11
N LYS A 226 -5.13 7.36 19.71
CA LYS A 226 -5.14 8.31 20.83
C LYS A 226 -4.82 7.65 22.17
N ASN A 227 -5.10 6.35 22.31
CA ASN A 227 -4.91 5.59 23.55
C ASN A 227 -4.07 4.33 23.29
N PRO A 228 -2.81 4.46 22.85
CA PRO A 228 -1.98 3.32 22.48
C PRO A 228 -1.71 2.34 23.62
N ASP A 229 -1.72 2.82 24.87
CA ASP A 229 -1.48 1.99 26.07
C ASP A 229 -2.58 0.96 26.33
N ASP A 230 -3.78 1.14 25.77
CA ASP A 230 -4.89 0.19 25.89
C ASP A 230 -4.74 -1.04 24.99
N TYR A 231 -3.77 -1.03 24.06
CA TYR A 231 -3.62 -2.03 22.99
C TYR A 231 -2.58 -3.15 23.23
N PRO A 232 -1.60 -3.07 24.16
CA PRO A 232 -0.59 -4.13 24.33
C PRO A 232 -1.16 -5.52 24.65
N ALA A 233 -2.34 -5.59 25.26
CA ALA A 233 -3.00 -6.84 25.64
C ALA A 233 -3.59 -7.62 24.43
N ILE A 234 -3.70 -7.00 23.26
CA ILE A 234 -4.43 -7.53 22.10
C ILE A 234 -3.54 -8.39 21.22
N ILE A 235 -2.25 -8.10 21.20
CA ILE A 235 -1.23 -8.94 20.50
C ILE A 235 -1.20 -10.39 21.03
N GLN A 236 -1.87 -10.67 22.16
CA GLN A 236 -2.00 -12.01 22.74
C GLN A 236 -3.23 -12.81 22.25
N ARG A 237 -3.84 -12.45 21.12
CA ARG A 237 -5.00 -13.18 20.60
C ARG A 237 -4.66 -14.66 20.42
N ARG A 238 -5.43 -15.52 21.06
CA ARG A 238 -5.25 -16.99 21.00
C ARG A 238 -5.42 -17.45 19.55
N VAL A 239 -4.34 -17.96 18.98
CA VAL A 239 -4.37 -18.69 17.70
C VAL A 239 -5.51 -19.71 17.72
N PRO A 240 -6.41 -19.70 16.75
CA PRO A 240 -7.50 -20.68 16.64
C PRO A 240 -6.95 -22.10 16.81
N ARG A 241 -7.66 -22.94 17.58
CA ARG A 241 -7.21 -24.33 17.90
C ARG A 241 -6.84 -25.15 16.66
N GLN A 242 -7.47 -24.86 15.52
CA GLN A 242 -7.21 -25.51 14.23
C GLN A 242 -5.81 -25.19 13.66
N LEU A 243 -5.26 -24.00 13.94
CA LEU A 243 -3.92 -23.60 13.49
C LEU A 243 -2.81 -24.04 14.45
N LYS A 244 -3.13 -24.47 15.68
CA LYS A 244 -2.13 -24.98 16.65
C LYS A 244 -1.46 -26.28 16.23
N HIS A 245 -2.04 -27.03 15.28
CA HIS A 245 -1.45 -28.26 14.75
C HIS A 245 -0.43 -28.03 13.64
N PHE A 246 -0.30 -26.80 13.12
CA PHE A 246 0.73 -26.41 12.18
C PHE A 246 1.80 -25.60 12.91
N ALA A 247 2.68 -26.30 13.62
CA ALA A 247 3.85 -25.68 14.25
C ALA A 247 4.93 -25.46 13.18
N PHE A 248 4.81 -24.40 12.40
CA PHE A 248 5.93 -23.87 11.63
C PHE A 248 6.69 -22.91 12.55
N SER A 249 7.96 -23.22 12.80
CA SER A 249 8.84 -22.24 13.43
C SER A 249 9.12 -21.14 12.41
N PRO A 250 8.73 -19.88 12.67
CA PRO A 250 9.03 -18.81 11.74
C PRO A 250 10.54 -18.69 11.55
N GLN A 251 10.99 -18.69 10.31
CA GLN A 251 12.39 -18.40 9.98
C GLN A 251 12.46 -16.92 9.59
N VAL A 252 13.39 -16.22 10.24
CA VAL A 252 13.65 -14.81 9.97
C VAL A 252 15.06 -14.68 9.42
N SER A 253 15.19 -14.10 8.24
CA SER A 253 16.49 -13.73 7.68
C SER A 253 16.54 -12.23 7.41
N ILE A 254 17.70 -11.63 7.70
CA ILE A 254 17.95 -10.21 7.46
C ILE A 254 19.14 -10.11 6.51
N HIS A 255 18.93 -9.46 5.38
CA HIS A 255 19.96 -9.18 4.40
C HIS A 255 20.11 -7.68 4.22
N ASN A 256 21.32 -7.16 4.36
CA ASN A 256 21.61 -5.78 3.99
C ASN A 256 21.92 -5.71 2.48
N ASP A 257 21.24 -4.83 1.76
CA ASP A 257 21.58 -4.56 0.37
C ASP A 257 22.89 -3.75 0.33
N ALA A 258 23.93 -4.30 -0.31
CA ALA A 258 25.22 -3.62 -0.41
C ALA A 258 25.19 -2.38 -1.35
N GLN A 259 24.15 -2.24 -2.16
CA GLN A 259 24.01 -1.18 -3.15
C GLN A 259 22.98 -0.11 -2.74
N ARG A 260 22.18 -0.37 -1.71
CA ARG A 260 21.12 0.52 -1.21
C ARG A 260 21.19 0.61 0.32
N PRO A 261 20.85 1.75 0.92
CA PRO A 261 20.80 1.88 2.38
C PRO A 261 19.52 1.25 2.97
N VAL A 262 19.25 -0.01 2.60
CA VAL A 262 18.06 -0.74 3.04
C VAL A 262 18.44 -2.14 3.55
N SER A 263 17.69 -2.61 4.54
CA SER A 263 17.74 -3.99 5.01
C SER A 263 16.47 -4.71 4.57
N VAL A 264 16.62 -5.91 4.03
CA VAL A 264 15.50 -6.78 3.66
C VAL A 264 15.28 -7.77 4.78
N LEU A 265 14.09 -7.75 5.37
CA LEU A 265 13.63 -8.72 6.34
C LEU A 265 12.73 -9.73 5.62
N GLU A 266 13.14 -11.01 5.63
CA GLU A 266 12.34 -12.11 5.10
C GLU A 266 11.84 -12.97 6.25
N ILE A 267 10.52 -13.16 6.32
CA ILE A 267 9.84 -13.98 7.32
C ILE A 267 9.11 -15.10 6.59
N THR A 268 9.44 -16.36 6.86
CA THR A 268 8.82 -17.54 6.26
C THR A 268 8.28 -18.50 7.35
#